data_8d7246704c575f88e4bc3fb6a87e7b71
#
_entry.id   8d7246704c575f88e4bc3fb6a87e7b71
#
_cell.length_a   1.000
_cell.length_b   1.000
_cell.length_c   1.000
_cell.angle_alpha   90.00
_cell.angle_beta   90.00
_cell.angle_gamma   90.00
#
_symmetry.space_group_name_H-M   'P 1'
#
loop_
_entity.id
_entity.type
_entity.pdbx_description
1 polymer ?
#
loop_
_entity_poly.entity_id
_entity_poly.type
_entity_poly.pdbx_seq_one_letter_code
_entity_poly.pdbx_strand_id
1 'polypeptide(L)'
;KELLRKDNHHGAYSSFEGSPLSKGKFQFDLWDVTPSDRYDWDELRRSIMEHGVRNSLCVAPMPTASTSQILANNECFEPFTSNIYSRRTLAGEFVVINKHLMKELNHEGLWNLELKNKIIEHKGSIQKIDGIPQNIKNKYKIVWDMSMKRLIDMAKDRGAFICQSQSMNLWVEDPNYKNLTSMHFYAWRAGLKTGIYYLRRKAKHQAQQFTIEPNQEPASVSETEGACEMCSG
;
A
#
# COMPACT_ATOMS: atom_id res chain seq x y z
N LYS A 1 15.12 -9.23 -28.28
CA LYS A 1 15.59 -9.73 -29.62
C LYS A 1 15.41 -11.25 -29.74
N GLU A 2 15.87 -12.05 -28.82
CA GLU A 2 15.89 -13.52 -28.92
C GLU A 2 14.51 -14.16 -28.75
N LEU A 3 13.64 -13.63 -27.87
CA LEU A 3 12.27 -14.10 -27.67
C LEU A 3 11.36 -13.81 -28.89
N LEU A 4 11.53 -12.66 -29.54
CA LEU A 4 10.78 -12.33 -30.76
C LEU A 4 11.17 -13.21 -31.96
N ARG A 5 12.40 -13.75 -31.96
CA ARG A 5 12.88 -14.67 -33.02
C ARG A 5 12.41 -16.10 -32.83
N LYS A 6 12.20 -16.57 -31.59
CA LYS A 6 11.85 -17.98 -31.29
C LYS A 6 10.40 -18.35 -31.52
N ASP A 7 9.48 -17.39 -31.51
CA ASP A 7 8.05 -17.70 -31.48
C ASP A 7 7.30 -17.47 -32.80
N ASN A 8 7.98 -17.33 -33.95
CA ASN A 8 7.35 -16.99 -35.24
C ASN A 8 6.39 -15.79 -35.19
N HIS A 9 6.45 -14.95 -34.15
CA HIS A 9 5.71 -13.72 -34.06
C HIS A 9 6.46 -12.64 -34.86
N HIS A 10 5.90 -12.30 -35.99
CA HIS A 10 6.43 -11.29 -36.90
C HIS A 10 6.24 -9.90 -36.30
N GLY A 11 7.22 -9.44 -35.49
CA GLY A 11 7.38 -8.02 -35.25
C GLY A 11 6.49 -7.44 -34.16
N ALA A 12 6.13 -6.19 -34.35
CA ALA A 12 5.41 -5.33 -33.44
C ALA A 12 3.90 -5.64 -33.38
N TYR A 13 3.24 -5.15 -32.32
CA TYR A 13 1.77 -5.17 -32.28
C TYR A 13 1.17 -4.41 -33.47
N SER A 14 -0.05 -4.78 -33.87
CA SER A 14 -0.68 -4.36 -35.13
C SER A 14 -0.80 -2.84 -35.32
N SER A 15 -0.93 -2.06 -34.26
CA SER A 15 -1.02 -0.59 -34.27
C SER A 15 0.27 0.11 -33.86
N PHE A 16 1.42 -0.53 -34.06
CA PHE A 16 2.72 0.05 -33.69
C PHE A 16 3.06 1.31 -34.49
N GLU A 17 2.82 1.25 -35.79
CA GLU A 17 3.08 2.38 -36.69
C GLU A 17 2.27 3.62 -36.28
N GLY A 18 2.96 4.75 -36.17
CA GLY A 18 2.37 6.01 -35.72
C GLY A 18 2.23 6.15 -34.20
N SER A 19 2.50 5.09 -33.43
CA SER A 19 2.50 5.11 -31.97
C SER A 19 3.65 5.97 -31.42
N PRO A 20 3.60 6.39 -30.14
CA PRO A 20 4.74 7.05 -29.50
C PRO A 20 6.01 6.21 -29.56
N LEU A 21 5.93 4.90 -29.34
CA LEU A 21 7.10 4.00 -29.38
C LEU A 21 7.72 3.90 -30.76
N SER A 22 6.93 3.88 -31.85
CA SER A 22 7.45 3.89 -33.22
C SER A 22 8.19 5.20 -33.56
N LYS A 23 7.87 6.29 -32.85
CA LYS A 23 8.53 7.60 -32.93
C LYS A 23 9.66 7.76 -31.92
N GLY A 24 10.06 6.69 -31.26
CA GLY A 24 11.11 6.68 -30.25
C GLY A 24 10.75 7.44 -28.97
N LYS A 25 9.46 7.58 -28.64
CA LYS A 25 9.01 8.24 -27.41
C LYS A 25 8.55 7.23 -26.38
N PHE A 26 9.22 7.19 -25.23
CA PHE A 26 8.79 6.45 -24.05
C PHE A 26 7.73 7.20 -23.24
N GLN A 27 7.17 6.56 -22.24
CA GLN A 27 6.17 7.17 -21.36
C GLN A 27 6.75 8.39 -20.62
N PHE A 28 7.99 8.32 -20.14
CA PHE A 28 8.65 9.41 -19.44
C PHE A 28 8.92 10.62 -20.37
N ASP A 29 9.18 10.39 -21.69
CA ASP A 29 9.30 11.49 -22.66
C ASP A 29 7.98 12.24 -22.82
N LEU A 30 6.85 11.52 -22.79
CA LEU A 30 5.50 12.12 -22.87
C LEU A 30 5.12 12.90 -21.60
N TRP A 31 5.84 12.69 -20.51
CA TRP A 31 5.64 13.34 -19.22
C TRP A 31 6.71 14.40 -18.92
N ASP A 32 7.59 14.69 -19.86
CA ASP A 32 8.74 15.60 -19.71
C ASP A 32 9.60 15.27 -18.47
N VAL A 33 9.82 13.96 -18.22
CA VAL A 33 10.61 13.45 -17.12
C VAL A 33 11.91 12.84 -17.65
N THR A 34 13.03 13.28 -17.12
CA THR A 34 14.33 12.66 -17.41
C THR A 34 14.51 11.41 -16.56
N PRO A 35 14.65 10.21 -17.15
CA PRO A 35 14.90 8.98 -16.41
C PRO A 35 16.35 8.98 -15.85
N SER A 36 16.62 8.07 -14.89
CA SER A 36 17.99 7.85 -14.43
C SER A 36 18.84 7.17 -15.52
N ASP A 37 20.12 7.28 -15.37
CA ASP A 37 21.15 6.67 -16.22
C ASP A 37 21.38 5.16 -15.93
N ARG A 38 20.53 4.55 -15.11
CA ARG A 38 20.63 3.14 -14.71
C ARG A 38 20.58 2.17 -15.90
N TYR A 39 19.90 2.56 -16.97
CA TYR A 39 19.73 1.79 -18.20
C TYR A 39 20.11 2.63 -19.41
N ASP A 40 20.63 1.98 -20.46
CA ASP A 40 20.87 2.63 -21.76
C ASP A 40 19.54 2.78 -22.51
N TRP A 41 18.86 3.89 -22.24
CA TRP A 41 17.58 4.22 -22.85
C TRP A 41 17.68 4.49 -24.34
N ASP A 42 18.84 4.99 -24.81
CA ASP A 42 19.06 5.32 -26.21
C ASP A 42 19.25 4.05 -27.06
N GLU A 43 19.97 3.06 -26.54
CA GLU A 43 20.08 1.75 -27.18
C GLU A 43 18.70 1.06 -27.22
N LEU A 44 17.95 1.09 -26.13
CA LEU A 44 16.60 0.53 -26.11
C LEU A 44 15.67 1.24 -27.10
N ARG A 45 15.74 2.57 -27.21
CA ARG A 45 14.98 3.40 -28.15
C ARG A 45 15.27 2.99 -29.61
N ARG A 46 16.54 2.91 -29.96
CA ARG A 46 16.96 2.47 -31.30
C ARG A 46 16.44 1.06 -31.62
N SER A 47 16.61 0.14 -30.69
CA SER A 47 16.15 -1.25 -30.85
C SER A 47 14.63 -1.36 -31.01
N ILE A 48 13.86 -0.55 -30.30
CA ILE A 48 12.40 -0.52 -30.44
C ILE A 48 11.98 0.06 -31.78
N MET A 49 12.59 1.14 -32.23
CA MET A 49 12.27 1.75 -33.54
C MET A 49 12.61 0.81 -34.70
N GLU A 50 13.67 0.02 -34.59
CA GLU A 50 14.09 -0.93 -35.62
C GLU A 50 13.25 -2.21 -35.64
N HIS A 51 12.93 -2.78 -34.48
CA HIS A 51 12.33 -4.11 -34.36
C HIS A 51 10.87 -4.12 -33.89
N GLY A 52 10.38 -2.97 -33.38
CA GLY A 52 9.09 -2.88 -32.72
C GLY A 52 9.06 -3.54 -31.34
N VAL A 53 7.88 -3.58 -30.73
CA VAL A 53 7.59 -4.29 -29.48
C VAL A 53 6.31 -5.10 -29.62
N ARG A 54 6.29 -6.25 -28.95
CA ARG A 54 5.17 -7.20 -28.99
C ARG A 54 3.89 -6.65 -28.35
N ASN A 55 4.03 -6.01 -27.20
CA ASN A 55 2.90 -5.51 -26.41
C ASN A 55 2.84 -3.99 -26.45
N SER A 56 1.68 -3.45 -26.76
CA SER A 56 1.46 -1.99 -26.79
C SER A 56 1.54 -1.36 -25.40
N LEU A 57 1.16 -2.10 -24.36
CA LEU A 57 1.15 -1.67 -22.97
C LEU A 57 1.77 -2.76 -22.08
N CYS A 58 2.68 -2.39 -21.21
CA CYS A 58 3.49 -3.34 -20.44
C CYS A 58 3.28 -3.24 -18.91
N VAL A 59 2.91 -2.07 -18.41
CA VAL A 59 2.83 -1.82 -16.96
C VAL A 59 1.47 -1.24 -16.59
N ALA A 60 0.79 -1.92 -15.67
CA ALA A 60 -0.48 -1.49 -15.08
C ALA A 60 -0.48 -1.82 -13.57
N PRO A 61 -0.40 -0.83 -12.68
CA PRO A 61 -0.60 -1.06 -11.25
C PRO A 61 -2.04 -1.47 -10.96
N MET A 62 -2.21 -2.72 -10.53
CA MET A 62 -3.50 -3.32 -10.22
C MET A 62 -3.90 -3.07 -8.76
N PRO A 63 -5.19 -3.25 -8.39
CA PRO A 63 -5.65 -3.14 -7.00
C PRO A 63 -4.99 -4.14 -6.05
N THR A 64 -4.59 -5.31 -6.52
CA THR A 64 -3.93 -6.40 -5.74
C THR A 64 -4.70 -6.86 -4.50
N ALA A 65 -6.03 -6.77 -4.50
CA ALA A 65 -6.89 -7.00 -3.34
C ALA A 65 -6.68 -8.38 -2.67
N SER A 66 -6.47 -9.43 -3.46
CA SER A 66 -6.23 -10.79 -2.95
C SER A 66 -4.74 -11.12 -2.83
N THR A 67 -3.95 -10.81 -3.84
CA THR A 67 -2.52 -11.13 -3.87
C THR A 67 -1.73 -10.40 -2.81
N SER A 68 -2.08 -9.16 -2.49
CA SER A 68 -1.46 -8.41 -1.38
C SER A 68 -1.66 -9.13 -0.05
N GLN A 69 -2.83 -9.70 0.17
CA GLN A 69 -3.15 -10.42 1.39
C GLN A 69 -2.36 -11.73 1.51
N ILE A 70 -2.23 -12.49 0.42
CA ILE A 70 -1.45 -13.73 0.39
C ILE A 70 0.02 -13.45 0.74
N LEU A 71 0.56 -12.35 0.25
CA LEU A 71 1.96 -11.94 0.47
C LEU A 71 2.16 -11.13 1.76
N ALA A 72 1.11 -10.94 2.56
CA ALA A 72 1.13 -10.08 3.77
C ALA A 72 1.66 -8.65 3.50
N ASN A 73 1.27 -8.09 2.36
CA ASN A 73 1.53 -6.72 1.95
C ASN A 73 0.24 -5.89 1.97
N ASN A 74 0.38 -4.58 1.78
CA ASN A 74 -0.75 -3.69 1.57
C ASN A 74 -1.21 -3.69 0.10
N GLU A 75 -2.45 -3.26 -0.15
CA GLU A 75 -2.99 -3.14 -1.50
C GLU A 75 -2.36 -1.99 -2.26
N CYS A 76 -2.21 -2.12 -3.57
CA CYS A 76 -1.67 -1.09 -4.47
C CYS A 76 -0.33 -0.51 -3.96
N PHE A 77 -0.15 0.80 -4.15
CA PHE A 77 0.94 1.62 -3.60
C PHE A 77 0.43 2.52 -2.47
N GLU A 78 -0.57 2.06 -1.73
CA GLU A 78 -1.23 2.86 -0.71
C GLU A 78 -0.59 2.68 0.66
N PRO A 79 -0.64 3.69 1.53
CA PRO A 79 -0.33 3.54 2.94
C PRO A 79 -1.30 2.55 3.60
N PHE A 80 -0.86 1.94 4.70
CA PHE A 80 -1.77 1.11 5.50
C PHE A 80 -2.96 1.93 6.00
N THR A 81 -4.12 1.32 6.06
CA THR A 81 -5.32 1.95 6.64
C THR A 81 -5.31 1.95 8.15
N SER A 82 -4.59 1.01 8.74
CA SER A 82 -4.35 0.88 10.17
C SER A 82 -3.10 0.04 10.39
N ASN A 83 -2.30 0.36 11.41
CA ASN A 83 -1.16 -0.47 11.80
C ASN A 83 -1.56 -1.70 12.61
N ILE A 84 -2.79 -1.74 13.13
CA ILE A 84 -3.38 -2.91 13.78
C ILE A 84 -4.87 -2.96 13.46
N TYR A 85 -5.37 -4.12 13.05
CA TYR A 85 -6.79 -4.31 12.73
C TYR A 85 -7.21 -5.77 12.90
N SER A 86 -8.52 -5.97 13.10
CA SER A 86 -9.12 -7.29 13.10
C SER A 86 -9.48 -7.70 11.68
N ARG A 87 -9.17 -8.93 11.33
CA ARG A 87 -9.54 -9.54 10.07
C ARG A 87 -10.45 -10.74 10.32
N ARG A 88 -11.66 -10.64 9.84
CA ARG A 88 -12.63 -11.72 9.89
C ARG A 88 -12.57 -12.57 8.62
N THR A 89 -12.43 -13.86 8.78
CA THR A 89 -12.47 -14.87 7.71
C THR A 89 -13.46 -15.98 8.07
N LEU A 90 -13.69 -16.92 7.16
CA LEU A 90 -14.49 -18.11 7.46
C LEU A 90 -13.89 -18.97 8.58
N ALA A 91 -12.57 -18.92 8.75
CA ALA A 91 -11.85 -19.68 9.79
C ALA A 91 -11.80 -18.97 11.15
N GLY A 92 -12.30 -17.73 11.26
CA GLY A 92 -12.31 -16.96 12.51
C GLY A 92 -11.88 -15.51 12.35
N GLU A 93 -11.66 -14.86 13.48
CA GLU A 93 -11.19 -13.49 13.57
C GLU A 93 -9.73 -13.45 14.03
N PHE A 94 -8.92 -12.71 13.29
CA PHE A 94 -7.47 -12.63 13.52
C PHE A 94 -7.04 -11.18 13.68
N VAL A 95 -6.21 -10.92 14.67
CA VAL A 95 -5.56 -9.61 14.82
C VAL A 95 -4.36 -9.56 13.89
N VAL A 96 -4.34 -8.58 13.00
CA VAL A 96 -3.25 -8.33 12.06
C VAL A 96 -2.53 -7.06 12.47
N ILE A 97 -1.22 -7.17 12.65
CA ILE A 97 -0.35 -6.06 13.03
C ILE A 97 0.63 -5.79 11.89
N ASN A 98 0.94 -4.52 11.64
CA ASN A 98 2.02 -4.16 10.75
C ASN A 98 3.35 -4.72 11.28
N LYS A 99 3.79 -5.82 10.65
CA LYS A 99 4.98 -6.57 11.08
C LYS A 99 6.26 -5.73 11.09
N HIS A 100 6.35 -4.73 10.22
CA HIS A 100 7.52 -3.86 10.13
C HIS A 100 7.56 -2.87 11.30
N LEU A 101 6.43 -2.25 11.62
CA LEU A 101 6.30 -1.39 12.79
C LEU A 101 6.60 -2.16 14.09
N MET A 102 5.98 -3.33 14.26
CA MET A 102 6.19 -4.18 15.44
C MET A 102 7.67 -4.55 15.60
N LYS A 103 8.36 -4.93 14.52
CA LYS A 103 9.79 -5.25 14.52
C LYS A 103 10.65 -4.06 14.95
N GLU A 104 10.37 -2.88 14.44
CA GLU A 104 11.12 -1.67 14.73
C GLU A 104 10.88 -1.22 16.19
N LEU A 105 9.63 -1.23 16.65
CA LEU A 105 9.29 -0.93 18.04
C LEU A 105 9.91 -1.93 19.04
N ASN A 106 9.97 -3.21 18.65
CA ASN A 106 10.63 -4.23 19.48
C ASN A 106 12.14 -4.01 19.55
N HIS A 107 12.77 -3.64 18.46
CA HIS A 107 14.20 -3.30 18.40
C HIS A 107 14.53 -2.11 19.31
N GLU A 108 13.66 -1.13 19.38
CA GLU A 108 13.77 0.04 20.25
C GLU A 108 13.38 -0.26 21.72
N GLY A 109 12.97 -1.48 22.02
CA GLY A 109 12.52 -1.88 23.36
C GLY A 109 11.18 -1.27 23.80
N LEU A 110 10.42 -0.72 22.86
CA LEU A 110 9.16 -0.02 23.13
C LEU A 110 7.92 -0.92 23.05
N TRP A 111 8.03 -2.09 22.39
CA TRP A 111 6.89 -2.96 22.16
C TRP A 111 6.47 -3.68 23.45
N ASN A 112 5.25 -3.39 23.89
CA ASN A 112 4.61 -4.04 25.03
C ASN A 112 3.09 -4.03 24.89
N LEU A 113 2.38 -4.66 25.84
CA LEU A 113 0.92 -4.75 25.82
C LEU A 113 0.24 -3.37 25.93
N GLU A 114 0.77 -2.49 26.74
CA GLU A 114 0.26 -1.13 26.91
C GLU A 114 0.34 -0.35 25.58
N LEU A 115 1.48 -0.40 24.90
CA LEU A 115 1.64 0.26 23.60
C LEU A 115 0.71 -0.35 22.54
N LYS A 116 0.57 -1.68 22.51
CA LYS A 116 -0.41 -2.36 21.65
C LYS A 116 -1.81 -1.79 21.88
N ASN A 117 -2.25 -1.69 23.13
CA ASN A 117 -3.57 -1.16 23.49
C ASN A 117 -3.73 0.30 23.08
N LYS A 118 -2.71 1.15 23.28
CA LYS A 118 -2.70 2.54 22.81
C LYS A 118 -2.83 2.65 21.29
N ILE A 119 -2.17 1.78 20.53
CA ILE A 119 -2.31 1.75 19.06
C ILE A 119 -3.73 1.38 18.67
N ILE A 120 -4.38 0.44 19.35
CA ILE A 120 -5.78 0.07 19.13
C ILE A 120 -6.71 1.25 19.44
N GLU A 121 -6.54 1.91 20.56
CA GLU A 121 -7.31 3.08 20.99
C GLU A 121 -7.23 4.22 19.97
N HIS A 122 -6.03 4.45 19.42
CA HIS A 122 -5.79 5.41 18.35
C HIS A 122 -6.12 4.89 16.94
N LYS A 123 -6.92 3.81 16.84
CA LYS A 123 -7.41 3.24 15.57
C LYS A 123 -6.28 2.88 14.60
N GLY A 124 -5.16 2.42 15.15
CA GLY A 124 -3.98 2.02 14.40
C GLY A 124 -3.01 3.15 14.01
N SER A 125 -3.33 4.41 14.32
CA SER A 125 -2.37 5.51 14.17
C SER A 125 -1.42 5.57 15.38
N ILE A 126 -0.14 5.84 15.13
CA ILE A 126 0.86 6.05 16.18
C ILE A 126 1.24 7.52 16.36
N GLN A 127 0.61 8.43 15.60
CA GLN A 127 1.03 9.83 15.54
C GLN A 127 0.90 10.55 16.87
N LYS A 128 -0.13 10.24 17.66
CA LYS A 128 -0.45 10.88 18.94
C LYS A 128 0.01 10.10 20.17
N ILE A 129 0.76 9.01 19.99
CA ILE A 129 1.26 8.20 21.10
C ILE A 129 2.62 8.75 21.53
N ASP A 130 2.72 9.12 22.80
CA ASP A 130 3.98 9.58 23.38
C ASP A 130 4.99 8.45 23.54
N GLY A 131 6.28 8.80 23.59
CA GLY A 131 7.36 7.83 23.73
C GLY A 131 7.81 7.15 22.44
N ILE A 132 7.08 7.26 21.34
CA ILE A 132 7.52 6.75 20.04
C ILE A 132 8.38 7.80 19.33
N PRO A 133 9.59 7.42 18.87
CA PRO A 133 10.48 8.33 18.13
C PRO A 133 9.84 8.90 16.86
N GLN A 134 10.15 10.17 16.56
CA GLN A 134 9.52 10.90 15.45
C GLN A 134 9.83 10.28 14.06
N ASN A 135 11.01 9.68 13.90
CA ASN A 135 11.37 8.96 12.67
C ASN A 135 10.45 7.75 12.42
N ILE A 136 10.09 7.00 13.49
CA ILE A 136 9.14 5.88 13.42
C ILE A 136 7.74 6.41 13.10
N LYS A 137 7.28 7.47 13.80
CA LYS A 137 6.00 8.11 13.51
C LYS A 137 5.91 8.55 12.05
N ASN A 138 6.95 9.16 11.51
CA ASN A 138 6.97 9.63 10.11
C ASN A 138 6.91 8.49 9.11
N LYS A 139 7.54 7.35 9.39
CA LYS A 139 7.60 6.16 8.54
C LYS A 139 6.26 5.40 8.50
N TYR A 140 5.61 5.26 9.64
CA TYR A 140 4.42 4.41 9.81
C TYR A 140 3.11 5.21 9.91
N LYS A 141 3.01 6.31 9.15
CA LYS A 141 1.74 7.01 8.95
C LYS A 141 0.74 6.09 8.27
N ILE A 142 -0.48 6.09 8.78
CA ILE A 142 -1.59 5.44 8.10
C ILE A 142 -2.24 6.40 7.11
N VAL A 143 -3.10 5.89 6.25
CA VAL A 143 -3.73 6.70 5.20
C VAL A 143 -4.49 7.91 5.73
N TRP A 144 -5.06 7.80 6.94
CA TRP A 144 -5.79 8.88 7.61
C TRP A 144 -4.88 9.99 8.18
N ASP A 145 -3.58 9.70 8.33
CA ASP A 145 -2.56 10.66 8.76
C ASP A 145 -1.97 11.45 7.58
N MET A 146 -2.41 11.16 6.36
CA MET A 146 -1.85 11.73 5.12
C MET A 146 -2.90 12.53 4.34
N SER A 147 -2.46 13.57 3.65
CA SER A 147 -3.34 14.27 2.71
C SER A 147 -3.48 13.50 1.40
N MET A 148 -4.67 13.48 0.83
CA MET A 148 -4.92 12.83 -0.47
C MET A 148 -4.13 13.46 -1.61
N LYS A 149 -3.76 14.73 -1.49
CA LYS A 149 -2.84 15.39 -2.41
C LYS A 149 -1.52 14.62 -2.53
N ARG A 150 -0.97 14.14 -1.41
CA ARG A 150 0.28 13.35 -1.41
C ARG A 150 0.15 12.03 -2.16
N LEU A 151 -1.00 11.36 -2.02
CA LEU A 151 -1.26 10.12 -2.76
C LEU A 151 -1.31 10.39 -4.27
N ILE A 152 -1.96 11.47 -4.67
CA ILE A 152 -2.01 11.90 -6.07
C ILE A 152 -0.63 12.28 -6.59
N ASP A 153 0.17 13.03 -5.82
CA ASP A 153 1.54 13.40 -6.17
C ASP A 153 2.41 12.14 -6.38
N MET A 154 2.33 11.16 -5.47
CA MET A 154 3.03 9.88 -5.61
C MET A 154 2.60 9.09 -6.85
N ALA A 155 1.31 9.12 -7.20
CA ALA A 155 0.81 8.49 -8.42
C ALA A 155 1.28 9.24 -9.67
N LYS A 156 1.36 10.57 -9.63
CA LYS A 156 1.95 11.40 -10.67
C LYS A 156 3.41 11.00 -10.91
N ASP A 157 4.22 10.94 -9.85
CA ASP A 157 5.66 10.63 -9.97
C ASP A 157 5.90 9.25 -10.57
N ARG A 158 5.06 8.27 -10.23
CA ARG A 158 5.09 6.94 -10.87
C ARG A 158 4.59 6.95 -12.31
N GLY A 159 3.67 7.84 -12.65
CA GLY A 159 2.99 7.90 -13.93
C GLY A 159 3.91 8.01 -15.13
N ALA A 160 5.06 8.65 -14.96
CA ALA A 160 6.09 8.77 -15.99
C ALA A 160 6.66 7.40 -16.46
N PHE A 161 6.51 6.34 -15.65
CA PHE A 161 7.01 5.00 -15.92
C PHE A 161 5.91 3.95 -16.09
N ILE A 162 4.65 4.38 -16.16
CA ILE A 162 3.48 3.49 -16.23
C ILE A 162 2.69 3.81 -17.49
N CYS A 163 2.63 2.86 -18.41
CA CYS A 163 1.98 3.06 -19.69
C CYS A 163 0.43 2.99 -19.63
N GLN A 164 -0.13 2.32 -18.62
CA GLN A 164 -1.58 2.26 -18.38
C GLN A 164 -2.01 3.19 -17.24
N SER A 165 -3.28 3.16 -16.88
CA SER A 165 -3.80 3.83 -15.69
C SER A 165 -3.35 3.11 -14.41
N GLN A 166 -3.46 3.79 -13.27
CA GLN A 166 -3.15 3.24 -11.97
C GLN A 166 -4.43 3.06 -11.17
N SER A 167 -4.58 1.92 -10.51
CA SER A 167 -5.63 1.71 -9.51
C SER A 167 -5.24 2.48 -8.24
N MET A 168 -5.84 3.64 -8.05
CA MET A 168 -5.58 4.53 -6.92
C MET A 168 -6.87 4.77 -6.17
N ASN A 169 -6.89 4.45 -4.87
CA ASN A 169 -7.99 4.78 -3.99
C ASN A 169 -7.75 6.12 -3.32
N LEU A 170 -8.81 6.90 -3.16
CA LEU A 170 -8.80 8.12 -2.36
C LEU A 170 -9.62 7.90 -1.09
N TRP A 171 -9.10 8.41 0.03
CA TRP A 171 -9.61 8.16 1.37
C TRP A 171 -10.08 9.47 1.98
N VAL A 172 -11.37 9.61 2.18
CA VAL A 172 -11.97 10.84 2.69
C VAL A 172 -12.91 10.50 3.85
N GLU A 173 -12.65 11.08 5.00
CA GLU A 173 -13.44 10.82 6.21
C GLU A 173 -14.88 11.28 6.03
N ASP A 174 -15.06 12.51 5.56
CA ASP A 174 -16.37 13.09 5.24
C ASP A 174 -16.36 13.69 3.84
N PRO A 175 -16.71 12.90 2.81
CA PRO A 175 -16.70 13.34 1.42
C PRO A 175 -17.82 14.36 1.17
N ASN A 176 -17.44 15.48 0.58
CA ASN A 176 -18.37 16.48 0.08
C ASN A 176 -18.02 16.83 -1.36
N TYR A 177 -18.97 17.47 -2.05
CA TYR A 177 -18.85 17.80 -3.47
C TYR A 177 -17.60 18.62 -3.78
N LYS A 178 -17.31 19.63 -2.95
CA LYS A 178 -16.15 20.51 -3.10
C LYS A 178 -14.83 19.73 -3.04
N ASN A 179 -14.68 18.86 -2.04
CA ASN A 179 -13.45 18.10 -1.87
C ASN A 179 -13.26 17.10 -3.02
N LEU A 180 -14.32 16.40 -3.42
CA LEU A 180 -14.27 15.46 -4.53
C LEU A 180 -13.89 16.14 -5.84
N THR A 181 -14.57 17.24 -6.16
CA THR A 181 -14.27 18.05 -7.37
C THR A 181 -12.82 18.53 -7.36
N SER A 182 -12.35 19.05 -6.23
CA SER A 182 -10.96 19.53 -6.09
C SER A 182 -9.94 18.39 -6.33
N MET A 183 -10.17 17.21 -5.78
CA MET A 183 -9.27 16.06 -5.96
C MET A 183 -9.25 15.57 -7.42
N HIS A 184 -10.42 15.48 -8.07
CA HIS A 184 -10.49 15.08 -9.48
C HIS A 184 -9.77 16.08 -10.40
N PHE A 185 -10.00 17.37 -10.23
CA PHE A 185 -9.30 18.39 -11.01
C PHE A 185 -7.82 18.42 -10.73
N TYR A 186 -7.42 18.18 -9.47
CA TYR A 186 -6.00 18.08 -9.13
C TYR A 186 -5.34 16.89 -9.82
N ALA A 187 -5.94 15.71 -9.76
CA ALA A 187 -5.46 14.51 -10.43
C ALA A 187 -5.35 14.69 -11.96
N TRP A 188 -6.37 15.30 -12.56
CA TRP A 188 -6.37 15.61 -13.99
C TRP A 188 -5.24 16.60 -14.37
N ARG A 189 -5.07 17.70 -13.63
CA ARG A 189 -3.97 18.65 -13.85
C ARG A 189 -2.59 18.03 -13.60
N ALA A 190 -2.50 17.06 -12.73
CA ALA A 190 -1.28 16.30 -12.49
C ALA A 190 -0.95 15.32 -13.63
N GLY A 191 -1.81 15.20 -14.66
CA GLY A 191 -1.61 14.34 -15.82
C GLY A 191 -2.01 12.89 -15.61
N LEU A 192 -2.71 12.53 -14.53
CA LEU A 192 -3.14 11.17 -14.30
C LEU A 192 -4.19 10.74 -15.33
N LYS A 193 -4.00 9.55 -15.90
CA LYS A 193 -4.92 8.96 -16.90
C LYS A 193 -6.27 8.60 -16.29
N THR A 194 -6.28 8.23 -15.00
CA THR A 194 -7.46 7.94 -14.20
C THR A 194 -7.29 8.59 -12.84
N GLY A 195 -8.26 9.40 -12.42
CA GLY A 195 -8.15 10.19 -11.19
C GLY A 195 -8.46 9.41 -9.91
N ILE A 196 -9.22 8.32 -10.00
CA ILE A 196 -9.64 7.51 -8.85
C ILE A 196 -10.11 6.13 -9.31
N TYR A 197 -9.85 5.10 -8.49
CA TYR A 197 -10.45 3.77 -8.60
C TYR A 197 -11.62 3.63 -7.62
N TYR A 198 -11.37 3.71 -6.31
CA TYR A 198 -12.40 3.77 -5.29
C TYR A 198 -12.28 5.03 -4.43
N LEU A 199 -13.42 5.62 -4.10
CA LEU A 199 -13.54 6.55 -2.99
C LEU A 199 -13.82 5.72 -1.73
N ARG A 200 -12.88 5.72 -0.79
CA ARG A 200 -12.98 5.04 0.49
C ARG A 200 -13.40 6.05 1.56
N ARG A 201 -14.43 5.71 2.30
CA ARG A 201 -14.91 6.51 3.42
C ARG A 201 -14.55 5.84 4.75
N LYS A 202 -14.30 6.63 5.78
CA LYS A 202 -14.15 6.10 7.12
C LYS A 202 -15.52 5.60 7.62
N ALA A 203 -15.57 4.38 8.13
CA ALA A 203 -16.81 3.85 8.67
C ALA A 203 -17.29 4.70 9.84
N LYS A 204 -18.55 5.13 9.82
CA LYS A 204 -19.17 5.90 10.92
C LYS A 204 -19.27 5.07 12.21
N HIS A 205 -19.51 3.76 12.06
CA HIS A 205 -19.50 2.80 13.14
C HIS A 205 -18.47 1.73 12.81
N GLN A 206 -17.41 1.63 13.59
CA GLN A 206 -16.55 0.45 13.54
C GLN A 206 -17.35 -0.69 14.20
N ALA A 207 -17.73 -1.67 13.39
CA ALA A 207 -18.37 -2.88 13.88
C ALA A 207 -17.34 -3.78 14.58
N GLN A 208 -16.81 -3.41 15.65
CA GLN A 208 -16.00 -4.10 16.66
C GLN A 208 -14.81 -3.24 17.08
N GLN A 209 -14.98 -2.58 18.20
CA GLN A 209 -13.84 -2.20 19.02
C GLN A 209 -13.26 -3.51 19.56
N PHE A 210 -11.94 -3.66 19.45
CA PHE A 210 -11.24 -4.71 20.20
C PHE A 210 -11.61 -4.55 21.67
N THR A 211 -11.98 -5.64 22.34
CA THR A 211 -12.01 -5.67 23.78
C THR A 211 -10.59 -5.43 24.25
N ILE A 212 -10.34 -4.31 24.89
CA ILE A 212 -9.04 -4.03 25.52
C ILE A 212 -8.96 -5.01 26.67
N GLU A 213 -8.01 -5.94 26.60
CA GLU A 213 -7.75 -6.84 27.73
C GLU A 213 -7.33 -5.96 28.91
N PRO A 214 -8.02 -6.00 30.05
CA PRO A 214 -7.56 -5.29 31.23
C PRO A 214 -6.17 -5.80 31.60
N ASN A 215 -5.28 -4.89 32.01
CA ASN A 215 -3.98 -5.25 32.54
C ASN A 215 -4.21 -6.21 33.71
N GLN A 216 -4.00 -7.49 33.50
CA GLN A 216 -3.88 -8.44 34.61
C GLN A 216 -2.52 -8.17 35.22
N GLU A 217 -2.52 -7.55 36.38
CA GLU A 217 -1.35 -7.61 37.29
C GLU A 217 -1.00 -9.10 37.45
N PRO A 218 0.27 -9.49 37.38
CA PRO A 218 0.65 -10.88 37.62
C PRO A 218 0.11 -11.27 38.99
N ALA A 219 -0.83 -12.22 39.00
CA ALA A 219 -1.32 -12.78 40.25
C ALA A 219 -0.12 -13.29 41.03
N SER A 220 0.08 -12.74 42.20
CA SER A 220 1.05 -13.25 43.15
C SER A 220 0.71 -14.70 43.43
N VAL A 221 1.58 -15.61 42.98
CA VAL A 221 1.47 -17.04 43.32
C VAL A 221 1.69 -17.13 44.79
N SER A 222 0.61 -17.21 45.57
CA SER A 222 0.68 -17.68 46.97
C SER A 222 0.87 -19.19 46.89
N GLU A 223 2.06 -19.66 47.22
CA GLU A 223 2.31 -21.05 47.50
C GLU A 223 1.44 -21.43 48.71
N THR A 224 0.32 -22.08 48.47
CA THR A 224 -0.34 -22.90 49.46
C THR A 224 -0.11 -24.35 49.06
N GLU A 225 0.81 -24.96 49.80
CA GLU A 225 0.92 -26.42 49.91
C GLU A 225 -0.45 -26.95 50.37
N GLY A 226 -1.16 -27.56 49.43
CA GLY A 226 -2.37 -28.33 49.67
C GLY A 226 -2.11 -29.77 49.30
N ALA A 227 -1.84 -30.60 50.29
CA ALA A 227 -1.70 -32.04 50.16
C ALA A 227 -2.92 -32.66 49.44
N CYS A 228 -2.67 -33.47 48.44
CA CYS A 228 -3.66 -34.22 47.70
C CYS A 228 -4.02 -35.46 48.54
N GLU A 229 -5.14 -35.40 49.29
CA GLU A 229 -5.83 -36.56 49.84
C GLU A 229 -7.02 -36.86 48.95
N MET A 230 -6.85 -37.77 47.98
CA MET A 230 -7.93 -38.63 47.42
C MET A 230 -7.37 -39.63 46.42
N CYS A 231 -6.74 -40.65 46.93
CA CYS A 231 -6.59 -41.93 46.27
C CYS A 231 -6.70 -43.06 47.33
N SER A 232 -7.95 -43.39 47.66
CA SER A 232 -8.28 -44.68 48.24
C SER A 232 -9.80 -44.87 48.24
N GLY A 233 -10.28 -45.79 47.40
CA GLY A 233 -11.67 -46.18 47.30
C GLY A 233 -11.95 -46.81 45.97
#